data_b39b3434747d5b62c66cad1705157fd5
#
_entry.id   b39b3434747d5b62c66cad1705157fd5
#
_cell.length_a   1.000
_cell.length_b   1.000
_cell.length_c   1.000
_cell.angle_alpha   90.00
_cell.angle_beta   90.00
_cell.angle_gamma   90.00
#
_symmetry.space_group_name_H-M   'P 1'
#
loop_
_entity.id
_entity.type
_entity.pdbx_description
1 polymer ?
#
loop_
_entity_poly.entity_id
_entity_poly.type
_entity_poly.pdbx_seq_one_letter_code
_entity_poly.pdbx_strand_id
1 'polypeptide(L)'
;MGFKKSQKLYEKGLVNLVGAVNSPVRAFTSVGGNPLFIKRGRGSQIIDVDGNKYVDLVLSYGPMILGHRHKKVQKAVHKALKNGYSFGASTENEITLAKIVCDAFPGMDKVRFVNSGTEAVLSGVRLARAYTGKDKIIKFSGCYHGHQDSLLVAAGSGLATLSIPGSKGVPKEAVKNTLIATYNDLDSVKKHFEEHSDIAGVIIEPVGGNMGVVIPQNGFLKELKDFLHTKGALLIADEVMTGFRSKFGGAQELLGAEADITCLGKVIGGGFPVGAYGARNEIMECVAPLGGMYQAGTL
;
A
#
# COMPACT_ATOMS: atom_id res chain seq x y z
N MET A 1 16.85 -29.91 10.74
CA MET A 1 16.02 -28.86 11.41
C MET A 1 14.82 -29.54 12.07
N GLY A 2 14.51 -29.27 13.32
CA GLY A 2 13.31 -29.74 13.99
C GLY A 2 12.24 -28.67 13.99
N PHE A 3 10.94 -29.07 13.97
CA PHE A 3 9.81 -28.14 13.94
C PHE A 3 8.73 -28.52 14.99
N LYS A 4 9.12 -29.27 16.05
CA LYS A 4 8.18 -29.79 17.04
C LYS A 4 7.41 -28.71 17.79
N LYS A 5 8.07 -27.60 18.13
CA LYS A 5 7.41 -26.48 18.85
C LYS A 5 6.53 -25.68 17.92
N SER A 6 6.99 -25.43 16.68
CA SER A 6 6.19 -24.77 15.63
C SER A 6 4.92 -25.58 15.34
N GLN A 7 5.02 -26.91 15.23
CA GLN A 7 3.87 -27.78 15.02
C GLN A 7 2.84 -27.69 16.17
N LYS A 8 3.29 -27.74 17.44
CA LYS A 8 2.40 -27.57 18.59
C LYS A 8 1.73 -26.19 18.64
N LEU A 9 2.46 -25.12 18.23
CA LEU A 9 1.88 -23.78 18.17
C LEU A 9 0.88 -23.66 17.01
N TYR A 10 1.14 -24.30 15.88
CA TYR A 10 0.21 -24.37 14.77
C TYR A 10 -1.12 -25.01 15.18
N GLU A 11 -1.08 -26.20 15.78
CA GLU A 11 -2.27 -26.90 16.28
C GLU A 11 -3.04 -26.05 17.31
N LYS A 12 -2.33 -25.42 18.24
CA LYS A 12 -2.94 -24.49 19.21
C LYS A 12 -3.53 -23.25 18.54
N GLY A 13 -2.85 -22.71 17.52
CA GLY A 13 -3.29 -21.53 16.78
C GLY A 13 -4.57 -21.77 15.99
N LEU A 14 -4.77 -22.97 15.45
CA LEU A 14 -5.99 -23.35 14.70
C LEU A 14 -7.27 -23.23 15.53
N VAL A 15 -7.18 -23.24 16.87
CA VAL A 15 -8.36 -23.11 17.74
C VAL A 15 -8.99 -21.69 17.64
N ASN A 16 -8.16 -20.64 17.53
CA ASN A 16 -8.63 -19.27 17.65
C ASN A 16 -8.22 -18.37 16.47
N LEU A 17 -7.31 -18.82 15.60
CA LEU A 17 -6.85 -18.08 14.43
C LEU A 17 -7.21 -18.81 13.15
N VAL A 18 -7.74 -18.11 12.18
CA VAL A 18 -8.05 -18.67 10.86
C VAL A 18 -6.76 -19.16 10.19
N GLY A 19 -6.63 -20.49 10.05
CA GLY A 19 -5.42 -21.11 9.52
C GLY A 19 -4.16 -20.87 10.36
N ALA A 20 -4.31 -20.53 11.65
CA ALA A 20 -3.23 -20.17 12.58
C ALA A 20 -2.37 -18.96 12.14
N VAL A 21 -2.89 -18.10 11.27
CA VAL A 21 -2.20 -16.93 10.70
C VAL A 21 -3.11 -15.71 10.59
N ASN A 22 -2.50 -14.50 10.53
CA ASN A 22 -3.20 -13.24 10.30
C ASN A 22 -3.03 -12.71 8.86
N SER A 23 -2.50 -13.54 7.95
CA SER A 23 -2.43 -13.25 6.52
C SER A 23 -2.30 -14.56 5.73
N PRO A 24 -3.05 -14.73 4.62
CA PRO A 24 -3.07 -15.98 3.84
C PRO A 24 -1.68 -16.43 3.38
N VAL A 25 -0.83 -15.48 2.98
CA VAL A 25 0.54 -15.79 2.51
C VAL A 25 1.45 -16.42 3.57
N ARG A 26 1.11 -16.27 4.86
CA ARG A 26 1.86 -16.88 5.97
C ARG A 26 1.48 -18.33 6.22
N ALA A 27 0.40 -18.83 5.61
CA ALA A 27 -0.11 -20.18 5.83
C ALA A 27 0.67 -21.28 5.09
N PHE A 28 1.63 -20.91 4.23
CA PHE A 28 2.48 -21.82 3.43
C PHE A 28 1.71 -22.71 2.45
N THR A 29 0.43 -22.42 2.18
CA THR A 29 -0.42 -23.24 1.30
C THR A 29 0.14 -23.40 -0.11
N SER A 30 0.83 -22.38 -0.65
CA SER A 30 1.42 -22.41 -1.98
C SER A 30 2.79 -23.10 -2.05
N VAL A 31 3.46 -23.30 -0.92
CA VAL A 31 4.83 -23.88 -0.86
C VAL A 31 4.87 -25.18 -0.05
N GLY A 32 3.79 -25.54 0.60
CA GLY A 32 3.68 -26.72 1.44
C GLY A 32 4.29 -26.57 2.83
N GLY A 33 3.94 -27.48 3.74
CA GLY A 33 4.35 -27.46 5.12
C GLY A 33 3.46 -26.58 6.01
N ASN A 34 3.89 -26.33 7.25
CA ASN A 34 3.19 -25.53 8.22
C ASN A 34 3.91 -24.19 8.48
N PRO A 35 3.19 -23.13 8.90
CA PRO A 35 3.78 -21.84 9.24
C PRO A 35 4.90 -21.97 10.28
N LEU A 36 5.96 -21.20 10.11
CA LEU A 36 7.00 -21.01 11.11
C LEU A 36 6.55 -20.00 12.16
N PHE A 37 6.83 -20.28 13.42
CA PHE A 37 6.56 -19.35 14.53
C PHE A 37 7.86 -18.69 14.96
N ILE A 38 8.02 -17.42 14.59
CA ILE A 38 9.26 -16.67 14.81
C ILE A 38 9.30 -16.18 16.27
N LYS A 39 10.42 -16.43 16.95
CA LYS A 39 10.67 -16.01 18.33
C LYS A 39 11.39 -14.67 18.42
N ARG A 40 12.33 -14.42 17.50
CA ARG A 40 13.16 -13.19 17.49
C ARG A 40 13.79 -12.94 16.11
N GLY A 41 14.15 -11.67 15.87
CA GLY A 41 14.93 -11.25 14.71
C GLY A 41 16.05 -10.31 15.13
N ARG A 42 17.16 -10.31 14.36
CA ARG A 42 18.27 -9.36 14.51
C ARG A 42 19.03 -9.19 13.20
N GLY A 43 19.17 -7.96 12.74
CA GLY A 43 19.79 -7.70 11.43
C GLY A 43 19.06 -8.43 10.32
N SER A 44 19.73 -9.20 9.52
CA SER A 44 19.18 -10.01 8.42
C SER A 44 18.67 -11.39 8.84
N GLN A 45 18.65 -11.71 10.14
CA GLN A 45 18.30 -13.05 10.60
C GLN A 45 17.02 -13.06 11.44
N ILE A 46 16.22 -14.12 11.26
CA ILE A 46 15.11 -14.50 12.13
C ILE A 46 15.37 -15.89 12.72
N ILE A 47 14.84 -16.11 13.91
CA ILE A 47 15.00 -17.37 14.65
C ILE A 47 13.61 -17.82 15.08
N ASP A 48 13.25 -19.05 14.75
CA ASP A 48 11.99 -19.64 15.14
C ASP A 48 11.98 -20.13 16.61
N VAL A 49 10.84 -20.63 17.04
CA VAL A 49 10.64 -21.16 18.40
C VAL A 49 11.37 -22.48 18.64
N ASP A 50 11.76 -23.19 17.59
CA ASP A 50 12.55 -24.41 17.63
C ASP A 50 14.07 -24.13 17.68
N GLY A 51 14.47 -22.87 17.46
CA GLY A 51 15.86 -22.42 17.46
C GLY A 51 16.55 -22.44 16.10
N ASN A 52 15.83 -22.77 15.03
CA ASN A 52 16.37 -22.71 13.68
C ASN A 52 16.60 -21.25 13.28
N LYS A 53 17.72 -20.98 12.57
CA LYS A 53 18.10 -19.67 12.09
C LYS A 53 17.88 -19.58 10.58
N TYR A 54 17.34 -18.47 10.14
CA TYR A 54 17.07 -18.17 8.72
C TYR A 54 17.62 -16.80 8.34
N VAL A 55 18.08 -16.65 7.12
CA VAL A 55 18.27 -15.34 6.51
C VAL A 55 16.88 -14.86 6.08
N ASP A 56 16.48 -13.68 6.54
CA ASP A 56 15.18 -13.12 6.21
C ASP A 56 15.26 -12.31 4.91
N LEU A 57 14.77 -12.90 3.81
CA LEU A 57 14.64 -12.25 2.51
C LEU A 57 13.22 -11.65 2.31
N VAL A 58 12.31 -11.87 3.27
CA VAL A 58 10.93 -11.37 3.20
C VAL A 58 10.81 -9.95 3.77
N LEU A 59 11.63 -9.62 4.77
CA LEU A 59 11.69 -8.29 5.42
C LEU A 59 10.30 -7.80 5.89
N SER A 60 9.50 -8.71 6.45
CA SER A 60 8.12 -8.44 6.90
C SER A 60 7.19 -7.97 5.76
N TYR A 61 7.42 -8.43 4.54
CA TYR A 61 6.75 -7.98 3.30
C TYR A 61 6.97 -6.48 2.99
N GLY A 62 8.13 -5.95 3.37
CA GLY A 62 8.57 -4.63 2.90
C GLY A 62 9.10 -3.66 3.96
N PRO A 63 8.56 -3.53 5.17
CA PRO A 63 8.91 -2.45 6.08
C PRO A 63 10.34 -2.52 6.65
N MET A 64 10.94 -3.70 6.74
CA MET A 64 12.19 -3.90 7.50
C MET A 64 13.47 -3.67 6.68
N ILE A 65 13.55 -2.58 5.92
CA ILE A 65 14.72 -2.26 5.06
C ILE A 65 16.04 -2.10 5.85
N LEU A 66 15.97 -1.74 7.13
CA LEU A 66 17.14 -1.62 8.02
C LEU A 66 17.44 -2.94 8.77
N GLY A 67 16.69 -4.00 8.47
CA GLY A 67 16.74 -5.27 9.20
C GLY A 67 16.09 -5.19 10.58
N HIS A 68 16.07 -6.35 11.24
CA HIS A 68 15.43 -6.49 12.55
C HIS A 68 16.20 -5.80 13.67
N ARG A 69 15.50 -5.08 14.54
CA ARG A 69 16.05 -4.45 15.75
C ARG A 69 17.19 -3.45 15.46
N HIS A 70 17.03 -2.62 14.42
CA HIS A 70 18.00 -1.58 14.15
C HIS A 70 18.18 -0.67 15.38
N LYS A 71 19.41 -0.50 15.86
CA LYS A 71 19.71 0.13 17.18
C LYS A 71 19.15 1.54 17.33
N LYS A 72 19.27 2.38 16.30
CA LYS A 72 18.76 3.77 16.35
C LYS A 72 17.23 3.79 16.44
N VAL A 73 16.53 2.97 15.63
CA VAL A 73 15.07 2.86 15.67
C VAL A 73 14.61 2.34 17.03
N GLN A 74 15.21 1.26 17.52
CA GLN A 74 14.88 0.71 18.83
C GLN A 74 15.05 1.74 19.96
N LYS A 75 16.14 2.54 19.94
CA LYS A 75 16.38 3.61 20.92
C LYS A 75 15.31 4.70 20.85
N ALA A 76 14.92 5.12 19.65
CA ALA A 76 13.88 6.13 19.46
C ALA A 76 12.52 5.65 19.98
N VAL A 77 12.15 4.40 19.65
CA VAL A 77 10.91 3.77 20.14
C VAL A 77 10.88 3.71 21.67
N HIS A 78 11.97 3.22 22.31
CA HIS A 78 12.06 3.18 23.78
C HIS A 78 11.94 4.56 24.43
N LYS A 79 12.47 5.61 23.76
CA LYS A 79 12.32 6.99 24.25
C LYS A 79 10.87 7.45 24.16
N ALA A 80 10.22 7.21 23.03
CA ALA A 80 8.82 7.62 22.79
C ALA A 80 7.85 6.92 23.76
N LEU A 81 8.02 5.62 23.98
CA LEU A 81 7.19 4.81 24.88
C LEU A 81 7.12 5.33 26.32
N LYS A 82 8.14 6.06 26.78
CA LYS A 82 8.13 6.67 28.12
C LYS A 82 7.08 7.78 28.28
N ASN A 83 6.63 8.38 27.17
CA ASN A 83 5.67 9.47 27.18
C ASN A 83 4.22 9.02 26.90
N GLY A 84 3.99 7.75 26.63
CA GLY A 84 2.70 7.18 26.25
C GLY A 84 2.66 6.71 24.79
N TYR A 85 1.53 6.13 24.37
CA TYR A 85 1.40 5.46 23.06
C TYR A 85 0.37 6.09 22.15
N SER A 86 -0.69 6.65 22.71
CA SER A 86 -1.82 7.23 21.99
C SER A 86 -2.55 8.22 22.89
N PHE A 87 -2.91 9.37 22.35
CA PHE A 87 -3.42 10.48 23.18
C PHE A 87 -4.83 10.93 22.77
N GLY A 88 -5.32 10.52 21.59
CA GLY A 88 -6.55 11.09 21.01
C GLY A 88 -6.45 12.62 20.76
N ALA A 89 -5.23 13.12 20.61
CA ALA A 89 -4.88 14.51 20.37
C ALA A 89 -3.61 14.58 19.53
N SER A 90 -3.41 15.69 18.81
CA SER A 90 -2.24 15.90 17.93
C SER A 90 -0.93 15.95 18.72
N THR A 91 0.15 15.49 18.08
CA THR A 91 1.50 15.45 18.66
C THR A 91 2.53 16.17 17.77
N GLU A 92 3.63 16.63 18.37
CA GLU A 92 4.76 17.22 17.65
C GLU A 92 5.39 16.21 16.65
N ASN A 93 5.39 14.93 17.00
CA ASN A 93 5.94 13.88 16.13
C ASN A 93 5.19 13.75 14.80
N GLU A 94 3.88 13.92 14.81
CA GLU A 94 3.06 13.90 13.58
C GLU A 94 3.46 15.05 12.65
N ILE A 95 3.65 16.26 13.19
CA ILE A 95 4.06 17.43 12.42
C ILE A 95 5.45 17.21 11.81
N THR A 96 6.39 16.69 12.61
CA THR A 96 7.75 16.37 12.16
C THR A 96 7.75 15.32 11.05
N LEU A 97 6.98 14.25 11.22
CA LEU A 97 6.88 13.18 10.22
C LEU A 97 6.19 13.68 8.95
N ALA A 98 5.13 14.50 9.07
CA ALA A 98 4.44 15.09 7.93
C ALA A 98 5.40 15.91 7.06
N LYS A 99 6.24 16.76 7.72
CA LYS A 99 7.26 17.53 7.00
C LYS A 99 8.24 16.62 6.23
N ILE A 100 8.77 15.58 6.88
CA ILE A 100 9.71 14.65 6.24
C ILE A 100 9.08 13.96 5.02
N VAL A 101 7.81 13.56 5.13
CA VAL A 101 7.07 12.90 4.05
C VAL A 101 6.81 13.87 2.90
N CYS A 102 6.36 15.08 3.17
CA CYS A 102 6.13 16.09 2.13
C CYS A 102 7.44 16.51 1.45
N ASP A 103 8.52 16.70 2.20
CA ASP A 103 9.85 17.01 1.62
C ASP A 103 10.37 15.90 0.68
N ALA A 104 9.94 14.65 0.90
CA ALA A 104 10.35 13.51 0.07
C ALA A 104 9.60 13.40 -1.27
N PHE A 105 8.37 13.90 -1.34
CA PHE A 105 7.50 13.77 -2.52
C PHE A 105 7.09 15.17 -3.02
N PRO A 106 7.73 15.73 -4.06
CA PRO A 106 7.49 17.11 -4.51
C PRO A 106 6.04 17.43 -4.90
N GLY A 107 5.27 16.41 -5.33
CA GLY A 107 3.83 16.54 -5.62
C GLY A 107 2.92 16.51 -4.36
N MET A 108 3.49 16.56 -3.15
CA MET A 108 2.76 16.41 -1.88
C MET A 108 2.99 17.61 -0.96
N ASP A 109 2.05 18.54 -0.89
CA ASP A 109 2.10 19.66 0.04
C ASP A 109 1.55 19.29 1.42
N LYS A 110 0.58 18.38 1.47
CA LYS A 110 -0.07 17.91 2.69
C LYS A 110 -0.20 16.39 2.70
N VAL A 111 -0.14 15.82 3.89
CA VAL A 111 -0.28 14.38 4.14
C VAL A 111 -1.29 14.11 5.25
N ARG A 112 -1.98 12.99 5.17
CA ARG A 112 -2.80 12.43 6.23
C ARG A 112 -2.30 11.03 6.57
N PHE A 113 -2.03 10.76 7.86
CA PHE A 113 -1.64 9.45 8.34
C PHE A 113 -2.85 8.55 8.60
N VAL A 114 -2.65 7.25 8.40
CA VAL A 114 -3.61 6.17 8.60
C VAL A 114 -2.87 4.91 9.10
N ASN A 115 -3.58 3.83 9.45
CA ASN A 115 -2.96 2.67 10.09
C ASN A 115 -2.40 1.62 9.11
N SER A 116 -2.69 1.71 7.83
CA SER A 116 -2.25 0.71 6.84
C SER A 116 -2.17 1.28 5.42
N GLY A 117 -1.44 0.57 4.54
CA GLY A 117 -1.45 0.87 3.11
C GLY A 117 -2.84 0.69 2.47
N THR A 118 -3.65 -0.25 2.95
CA THR A 118 -5.04 -0.40 2.49
C THR A 118 -5.88 0.84 2.80
N GLU A 119 -5.77 1.40 4.00
CA GLU A 119 -6.45 2.65 4.37
C GLU A 119 -5.93 3.84 3.56
N ALA A 120 -4.62 3.91 3.31
CA ALA A 120 -4.02 4.94 2.48
C ALA A 120 -4.59 4.93 1.06
N VAL A 121 -4.63 3.75 0.43
CA VAL A 121 -5.18 3.58 -0.92
C VAL A 121 -6.68 3.83 -0.96
N LEU A 122 -7.45 3.30 0.02
CA LEU A 122 -8.88 3.57 0.15
C LEU A 122 -9.18 5.07 0.20
N SER A 123 -8.36 5.80 0.97
CA SER A 123 -8.50 7.25 1.11
C SER A 123 -8.05 7.99 -0.14
N GLY A 124 -6.95 7.57 -0.78
CA GLY A 124 -6.46 8.16 -2.03
C GLY A 124 -7.46 8.01 -3.19
N VAL A 125 -8.08 6.85 -3.33
CA VAL A 125 -9.16 6.63 -4.32
C VAL A 125 -10.38 7.50 -4.03
N ARG A 126 -10.80 7.58 -2.75
CA ARG A 126 -11.90 8.47 -2.35
C ARG A 126 -11.58 9.94 -2.60
N LEU A 127 -10.33 10.33 -2.38
CA LEU A 127 -9.84 11.69 -2.62
C LEU A 127 -9.90 12.06 -4.11
N ALA A 128 -9.45 11.16 -4.98
CA ALA A 128 -9.56 11.36 -6.43
C ALA A 128 -11.01 11.57 -6.89
N ARG A 129 -11.93 10.76 -6.37
CA ARG A 129 -13.37 10.90 -6.64
C ARG A 129 -13.93 12.23 -6.10
N ALA A 130 -13.57 12.59 -4.87
CA ALA A 130 -14.05 13.83 -4.24
C ALA A 130 -13.58 15.08 -4.99
N TYR A 131 -12.33 15.09 -5.44
CA TYR A 131 -11.76 16.23 -6.17
C TYR A 131 -12.31 16.36 -7.58
N THR A 132 -12.44 15.25 -8.31
CA THR A 132 -12.88 15.27 -9.72
C THR A 132 -14.39 15.26 -9.91
N GLY A 133 -15.16 14.88 -8.89
CA GLY A 133 -16.61 14.65 -8.99
C GLY A 133 -16.99 13.43 -9.86
N LYS A 134 -16.04 12.53 -10.14
CA LYS A 134 -16.22 11.36 -11.00
C LYS A 134 -16.14 10.06 -10.18
N ASP A 135 -16.69 8.96 -10.69
CA ASP A 135 -16.86 7.72 -9.90
C ASP A 135 -15.87 6.61 -10.23
N LYS A 136 -15.46 6.48 -11.50
CA LYS A 136 -14.68 5.33 -11.96
C LYS A 136 -13.20 5.48 -11.67
N ILE A 137 -12.56 4.34 -11.38
CA ILE A 137 -11.10 4.23 -11.22
C ILE A 137 -10.59 3.14 -12.18
N ILE A 138 -9.51 3.41 -12.87
CA ILE A 138 -8.75 2.39 -13.59
C ILE A 138 -7.64 1.88 -12.68
N LYS A 139 -7.45 0.56 -12.62
CA LYS A 139 -6.27 -0.10 -12.06
C LYS A 139 -5.60 -1.00 -13.09
N PHE A 140 -4.35 -1.36 -12.87
CA PHE A 140 -3.65 -2.28 -13.76
C PHE A 140 -3.77 -3.74 -13.30
N SER A 141 -3.94 -4.64 -14.27
CA SER A 141 -3.88 -6.08 -14.02
C SER A 141 -2.55 -6.46 -13.36
N GLY A 142 -2.59 -7.35 -12.37
CA GLY A 142 -1.41 -7.77 -11.62
C GLY A 142 -0.99 -6.85 -10.47
N CYS A 143 -1.41 -5.57 -10.46
CA CYS A 143 -1.16 -4.66 -9.34
C CYS A 143 -2.05 -4.98 -8.13
N TYR A 144 -1.46 -4.87 -6.93
CA TYR A 144 -2.14 -5.06 -5.65
C TYR A 144 -2.22 -3.75 -4.87
N HIS A 145 -3.42 -3.39 -4.47
CA HIS A 145 -3.72 -2.11 -3.82
C HIS A 145 -4.46 -2.27 -2.48
N GLY A 146 -4.08 -3.28 -1.71
CA GLY A 146 -4.78 -3.61 -0.46
C GLY A 146 -6.06 -4.43 -0.69
N HIS A 147 -6.87 -4.57 0.36
CA HIS A 147 -8.02 -5.46 0.37
C HIS A 147 -9.37 -4.74 0.51
N GLN A 148 -9.46 -3.48 0.06
CA GLN A 148 -10.75 -2.80 -0.07
C GLN A 148 -11.57 -3.39 -1.21
N ASP A 149 -12.87 -3.54 -1.01
CA ASP A 149 -13.78 -4.21 -1.94
C ASP A 149 -13.67 -3.68 -3.38
N SER A 150 -13.67 -2.36 -3.55
CA SER A 150 -13.65 -1.74 -4.87
C SER A 150 -12.40 -2.08 -5.71
N LEU A 151 -11.29 -2.49 -5.10
CA LEU A 151 -10.06 -2.84 -5.82
C LEU A 151 -9.76 -4.35 -5.83
N LEU A 152 -10.61 -5.18 -5.20
CA LEU A 152 -10.55 -6.63 -5.29
C LEU A 152 -11.20 -7.14 -6.58
N VAL A 153 -10.76 -6.59 -7.71
CA VAL A 153 -11.14 -6.99 -9.06
C VAL A 153 -9.96 -7.70 -9.67
N ALA A 154 -10.19 -8.90 -10.23
CA ALA A 154 -9.27 -9.70 -11.05
C ALA A 154 -7.78 -9.40 -10.85
N ALA A 155 -7.25 -9.72 -9.69
CA ALA A 155 -5.81 -9.70 -9.46
C ALA A 155 -5.19 -10.93 -10.14
N GLY A 156 -4.81 -10.79 -11.41
CA GLY A 156 -3.98 -11.75 -12.12
C GLY A 156 -4.73 -12.96 -12.71
N SER A 157 -4.97 -12.91 -13.98
CA SER A 157 -5.30 -13.89 -15.01
C SER A 157 -6.73 -13.87 -15.56
N GLY A 158 -6.85 -13.78 -16.90
CA GLY A 158 -7.99 -14.17 -17.73
C GLY A 158 -9.38 -13.52 -17.51
N LEU A 159 -9.63 -12.96 -16.34
CA LEU A 159 -10.90 -12.32 -15.96
C LEU A 159 -10.83 -10.78 -15.98
N ALA A 160 -9.72 -10.24 -16.44
CA ALA A 160 -9.40 -8.80 -16.38
C ALA A 160 -10.36 -7.89 -17.16
N THR A 161 -11.12 -8.43 -18.09
CA THR A 161 -12.03 -7.67 -18.96
C THR A 161 -13.43 -7.45 -18.39
N LEU A 162 -13.79 -8.10 -17.29
CA LEU A 162 -15.18 -8.16 -16.81
C LEU A 162 -15.33 -7.67 -15.36
N SER A 163 -14.73 -6.70 -14.83
CA SER A 163 -14.97 -6.16 -13.45
C SER A 163 -15.64 -7.17 -12.47
N ILE A 164 -15.10 -8.39 -12.42
CA ILE A 164 -15.65 -9.49 -11.61
C ILE A 164 -14.95 -9.48 -10.24
N PRO A 165 -15.68 -9.64 -9.12
CA PRO A 165 -15.07 -9.75 -7.80
C PRO A 165 -13.99 -10.82 -7.75
N GLY A 166 -12.76 -10.47 -7.35
CA GLY A 166 -11.64 -11.40 -7.16
C GLY A 166 -11.69 -12.13 -5.81
N SER A 167 -12.68 -11.83 -4.96
CA SER A 167 -12.85 -12.43 -3.64
C SER A 167 -14.31 -12.75 -3.35
N LYS A 168 -14.54 -13.88 -2.66
CA LYS A 168 -15.86 -14.16 -2.08
C LYS A 168 -16.23 -13.08 -1.07
N GLY A 169 -17.49 -12.68 -1.05
CA GLY A 169 -18.01 -11.66 -0.14
C GLY A 169 -17.97 -10.24 -0.70
N VAL A 170 -17.27 -9.99 -1.79
CA VAL A 170 -17.29 -8.68 -2.48
C VAL A 170 -18.51 -8.61 -3.38
N PRO A 171 -19.45 -7.65 -3.16
CA PRO A 171 -20.61 -7.45 -4.03
C PRO A 171 -20.19 -6.98 -5.42
N LYS A 172 -20.92 -7.39 -6.47
CA LYS A 172 -20.69 -6.91 -7.84
C LYS A 172 -20.74 -5.38 -7.93
N GLU A 173 -21.66 -4.77 -7.21
CA GLU A 173 -21.82 -3.31 -7.15
C GLU A 173 -20.58 -2.58 -6.60
N ALA A 174 -19.82 -3.20 -5.68
CA ALA A 174 -18.62 -2.60 -5.12
C ALA A 174 -17.49 -2.46 -6.15
N VAL A 175 -17.48 -3.31 -7.17
CA VAL A 175 -16.41 -3.35 -8.20
C VAL A 175 -16.83 -2.74 -9.54
N LYS A 176 -18.11 -2.41 -9.74
CA LYS A 176 -18.64 -1.91 -11.03
C LYS A 176 -17.94 -0.64 -11.55
N ASN A 177 -17.43 0.17 -10.63
CA ASN A 177 -16.73 1.43 -10.94
C ASN A 177 -15.20 1.25 -10.99
N THR A 178 -14.70 0.03 -11.11
CA THR A 178 -13.27 -0.26 -11.25
C THR A 178 -12.99 -0.94 -12.58
N LEU A 179 -12.27 -0.24 -13.43
CA LEU A 179 -11.87 -0.69 -14.75
C LEU A 179 -10.45 -1.29 -14.70
N ILE A 180 -10.14 -2.21 -15.60
CA ILE A 180 -8.86 -2.90 -15.64
C ILE A 180 -8.12 -2.57 -16.93
N ALA A 181 -6.88 -2.06 -16.81
CA ALA A 181 -5.98 -1.83 -17.92
C ALA A 181 -4.76 -2.78 -17.86
N THR A 182 -4.01 -2.84 -18.94
CA THR A 182 -2.77 -3.61 -19.04
C THR A 182 -1.59 -2.73 -18.67
N TYR A 183 -0.70 -3.22 -17.80
CA TYR A 183 0.49 -2.49 -17.37
C TYR A 183 1.45 -2.27 -18.55
N ASN A 184 2.04 -1.08 -18.67
CA ASN A 184 2.85 -0.64 -19.80
C ASN A 184 2.10 -0.50 -21.16
N ASP A 185 0.77 -0.46 -21.13
CA ASP A 185 -0.07 -0.27 -22.31
C ASP A 185 -1.00 0.94 -22.11
N LEU A 186 -0.55 2.11 -22.60
CA LEU A 186 -1.31 3.36 -22.52
C LEU A 186 -2.60 3.29 -23.35
N ASP A 187 -2.60 2.54 -24.46
CA ASP A 187 -3.78 2.45 -25.32
C ASP A 187 -4.90 1.68 -24.64
N SER A 188 -4.57 0.70 -23.79
CA SER A 188 -5.57 0.06 -22.93
C SER A 188 -6.26 1.03 -21.96
N VAL A 189 -5.55 2.06 -21.51
CA VAL A 189 -6.11 3.13 -20.67
C VAL A 189 -6.98 4.07 -21.51
N LYS A 190 -6.47 4.53 -22.68
CA LYS A 190 -7.18 5.44 -23.60
C LYS A 190 -8.53 4.88 -24.01
N LYS A 191 -8.60 3.58 -24.29
CA LYS A 191 -9.85 2.88 -24.67
C LYS A 191 -10.94 3.05 -23.61
N HIS A 192 -10.61 2.98 -22.32
CA HIS A 192 -11.59 3.22 -21.26
C HIS A 192 -12.13 4.65 -21.28
N PHE A 193 -11.30 5.65 -21.64
CA PHE A 193 -11.77 7.03 -21.76
C PHE A 193 -12.61 7.31 -23.02
N GLU A 194 -12.58 6.43 -24.01
CA GLU A 194 -13.51 6.48 -25.16
C GLU A 194 -14.90 5.98 -24.74
N GLU A 195 -14.97 5.02 -23.83
CA GLU A 195 -16.21 4.39 -23.39
C GLU A 195 -16.84 5.07 -22.16
N HIS A 196 -16.05 5.81 -21.36
CA HIS A 196 -16.46 6.36 -20.07
C HIS A 196 -15.96 7.80 -19.88
N SER A 197 -16.88 8.71 -19.57
CA SER A 197 -16.57 10.13 -19.29
C SER A 197 -16.33 10.44 -17.80
N ASP A 198 -16.67 9.50 -16.91
CA ASP A 198 -16.69 9.65 -15.45
C ASP A 198 -15.51 8.95 -14.75
N ILE A 199 -14.34 8.91 -15.39
CA ILE A 199 -13.13 8.33 -14.78
C ILE A 199 -12.43 9.40 -13.93
N ALA A 200 -12.39 9.17 -12.60
CA ALA A 200 -11.74 10.03 -11.62
C ALA A 200 -10.20 9.96 -11.68
N GLY A 201 -9.67 8.78 -11.97
CA GLY A 201 -8.23 8.60 -12.02
C GLY A 201 -7.81 7.16 -12.30
N VAL A 202 -6.49 7.01 -12.38
CA VAL A 202 -5.80 5.73 -12.55
C VAL A 202 -4.91 5.49 -11.35
N ILE A 203 -5.02 4.29 -10.75
CA ILE A 203 -4.11 3.87 -9.69
C ILE A 203 -3.08 2.88 -10.22
N ILE A 204 -1.82 3.10 -9.85
CA ILE A 204 -0.68 2.29 -10.32
C ILE A 204 0.33 2.05 -9.19
N GLU A 205 0.90 0.84 -9.11
CA GLU A 205 2.20 0.65 -8.45
C GLU A 205 3.28 1.21 -9.40
N PRO A 206 4.04 2.27 -9.05
CA PRO A 206 5.06 2.82 -9.97
C PRO A 206 6.11 1.80 -10.41
N VAL A 207 6.40 0.81 -9.56
CA VAL A 207 7.05 -0.45 -9.93
C VAL A 207 6.15 -1.57 -9.42
N GLY A 208 5.66 -2.41 -10.33
CA GLY A 208 4.73 -3.49 -10.01
C GLY A 208 5.37 -4.56 -9.15
N GLY A 209 5.29 -4.44 -7.83
CA GLY A 209 5.93 -5.35 -6.88
C GLY A 209 5.24 -6.71 -6.80
N ASN A 210 3.91 -6.73 -6.80
CA ASN A 210 3.12 -7.95 -6.61
C ASN A 210 3.19 -8.92 -7.80
N MET A 211 3.51 -8.43 -8.98
CA MET A 211 3.62 -9.24 -10.21
C MET A 211 5.06 -9.62 -10.59
N GLY A 212 6.03 -9.51 -9.66
CA GLY A 212 7.41 -9.94 -9.85
C GLY A 212 8.39 -8.82 -10.21
N VAL A 213 8.19 -7.61 -9.66
CA VAL A 213 9.05 -6.43 -9.88
C VAL A 213 9.07 -6.00 -11.35
N VAL A 214 7.89 -5.69 -11.86
CA VAL A 214 7.75 -5.17 -13.23
C VAL A 214 8.01 -3.66 -13.22
N ILE A 215 9.04 -3.26 -13.97
CA ILE A 215 9.43 -1.87 -14.12
C ILE A 215 8.61 -1.26 -15.28
N PRO A 216 8.07 -0.04 -15.13
CA PRO A 216 7.40 0.63 -16.24
C PRO A 216 8.39 0.93 -17.37
N GLN A 217 7.91 0.91 -18.60
CA GLN A 217 8.69 1.35 -19.75
C GLN A 217 9.11 2.82 -19.59
N ASN A 218 10.22 3.18 -20.21
CA ASN A 218 10.74 4.54 -20.12
C ASN A 218 9.70 5.55 -20.61
N GLY A 219 9.39 6.55 -19.77
CA GLY A 219 8.41 7.58 -20.05
C GLY A 219 6.94 7.21 -19.75
N PHE A 220 6.60 5.94 -19.55
CA PHE A 220 5.20 5.50 -19.39
C PHE A 220 4.42 6.25 -18.31
N LEU A 221 5.00 6.44 -17.11
CA LEU A 221 4.31 7.15 -16.03
C LEU A 221 4.03 8.61 -16.36
N LYS A 222 4.99 9.27 -17.04
CA LYS A 222 4.83 10.65 -17.47
C LYS A 222 3.76 10.77 -18.54
N GLU A 223 3.82 9.93 -19.56
CA GLU A 223 2.83 9.90 -20.64
C GLU A 223 1.42 9.60 -20.11
N LEU A 224 1.31 8.66 -19.17
CA LEU A 224 0.06 8.34 -18.49
C LEU A 224 -0.49 9.58 -17.77
N LYS A 225 0.32 10.26 -16.94
CA LYS A 225 -0.11 11.48 -16.25
C LYS A 225 -0.53 12.57 -17.20
N ASP A 226 0.30 12.86 -18.22
CA ASP A 226 0.02 13.91 -19.20
C ASP A 226 -1.32 13.62 -19.91
N PHE A 227 -1.57 12.38 -20.30
CA PHE A 227 -2.85 11.97 -20.89
C PHE A 227 -4.03 12.16 -19.90
N LEU A 228 -3.89 11.70 -18.66
CA LEU A 228 -4.95 11.83 -17.64
C LEU A 228 -5.34 13.27 -17.39
N HIS A 229 -4.38 14.18 -17.36
CA HIS A 229 -4.64 15.61 -17.16
C HIS A 229 -5.46 16.19 -18.33
N THR A 230 -5.26 15.74 -19.58
CA THR A 230 -6.12 16.15 -20.71
C THR A 230 -7.58 15.73 -20.56
N LYS A 231 -7.85 14.73 -19.69
CA LYS A 231 -9.18 14.18 -19.40
C LYS A 231 -9.76 14.67 -18.07
N GLY A 232 -9.05 15.54 -17.35
CA GLY A 232 -9.43 15.96 -15.99
C GLY A 232 -9.54 14.77 -15.04
N ALA A 233 -8.59 13.84 -15.12
CA ALA A 233 -8.44 12.68 -14.27
C ALA A 233 -7.07 12.70 -13.58
N LEU A 234 -6.91 12.00 -12.45
CA LEU A 234 -5.73 12.04 -11.61
C LEU A 234 -4.90 10.74 -11.70
N LEU A 235 -3.59 10.87 -11.55
CA LEU A 235 -2.67 9.75 -11.33
C LEU A 235 -2.50 9.51 -9.83
N ILE A 236 -2.83 8.30 -9.37
CA ILE A 236 -2.65 7.85 -7.98
C ILE A 236 -1.47 6.87 -7.97
N ALA A 237 -0.36 7.24 -7.35
CA ALA A 237 0.77 6.34 -7.14
C ALA A 237 0.61 5.56 -5.84
N ASP A 238 0.52 4.24 -5.96
CA ASP A 238 0.64 3.34 -4.82
C ASP A 238 2.12 3.05 -4.54
N GLU A 239 2.72 3.88 -3.72
CA GLU A 239 4.09 3.77 -3.22
C GLU A 239 4.18 2.96 -1.91
N VAL A 240 3.15 2.22 -1.57
CA VAL A 240 3.14 1.41 -0.33
C VAL A 240 4.32 0.43 -0.29
N MET A 241 4.76 -0.10 -1.45
CA MET A 241 5.95 -0.95 -1.54
C MET A 241 7.23 -0.15 -1.79
N THR A 242 7.18 0.84 -2.64
CA THR A 242 8.36 1.51 -3.22
C THR A 242 8.77 2.79 -2.50
N GLY A 243 7.84 3.44 -1.79
CA GLY A 243 8.09 4.67 -1.03
C GLY A 243 9.18 4.48 0.03
N PHE A 244 10.18 5.35 0.04
CA PHE A 244 11.36 5.30 0.90
C PHE A 244 12.21 4.02 0.74
N ARG A 245 11.87 3.15 -0.22
CA ARG A 245 12.61 1.92 -0.49
C ARG A 245 13.57 2.07 -1.66
N SER A 246 13.08 2.51 -2.81
CA SER A 246 13.86 2.66 -4.04
C SER A 246 14.74 3.91 -4.00
N LYS A 247 14.20 5.01 -3.52
CA LYS A 247 14.83 6.28 -3.21
C LYS A 247 14.12 6.97 -2.06
N PHE A 248 14.58 8.15 -1.62
CA PHE A 248 13.92 8.94 -0.57
C PHE A 248 12.50 9.34 -1.02
N GLY A 249 12.32 9.82 -2.24
CA GLY A 249 11.03 10.11 -2.89
C GLY A 249 10.40 8.92 -3.62
N GLY A 250 10.72 7.68 -3.24
CA GLY A 250 10.12 6.47 -3.78
C GLY A 250 10.51 6.15 -5.23
N ALA A 251 9.66 5.38 -5.90
CA ALA A 251 9.85 5.05 -7.31
C ALA A 251 9.53 6.24 -8.23
N GLN A 252 8.70 7.17 -7.80
CA GLN A 252 8.44 8.41 -8.54
C GLN A 252 9.73 9.20 -8.78
N GLU A 253 10.55 9.41 -7.73
CA GLU A 253 11.85 10.06 -7.86
C GLU A 253 12.82 9.25 -8.75
N LEU A 254 12.83 7.92 -8.61
CA LEU A 254 13.68 7.04 -9.39
C LEU A 254 13.36 7.12 -10.89
N LEU A 255 12.09 7.26 -11.24
CA LEU A 255 11.57 7.23 -12.60
C LEU A 255 11.36 8.63 -13.20
N GLY A 256 11.70 9.69 -12.45
CA GLY A 256 11.51 11.07 -12.91
C GLY A 256 10.05 11.42 -13.19
N ALA A 257 9.11 10.89 -12.40
CA ALA A 257 7.68 11.11 -12.54
C ALA A 257 7.09 11.59 -11.20
N GLU A 258 5.98 12.30 -11.26
CA GLU A 258 5.22 12.76 -10.11
C GLU A 258 3.76 12.36 -10.27
N ALA A 259 3.15 11.83 -9.24
CA ALA A 259 1.71 11.57 -9.20
C ALA A 259 0.95 12.76 -8.61
N ASP A 260 -0.37 12.78 -8.80
CA ASP A 260 -1.26 13.77 -8.18
C ASP A 260 -1.59 13.40 -6.75
N ILE A 261 -1.74 12.09 -6.48
CA ILE A 261 -1.96 11.53 -5.15
C ILE A 261 -0.94 10.42 -4.93
N THR A 262 -0.28 10.42 -3.78
CA THR A 262 0.66 9.36 -3.38
C THR A 262 0.15 8.64 -2.13
N CYS A 263 0.12 7.30 -2.18
CA CYS A 263 -0.24 6.43 -1.07
C CYS A 263 1.01 5.72 -0.53
N LEU A 264 1.21 5.75 0.77
CA LEU A 264 2.39 5.25 1.46
C LEU A 264 2.02 4.21 2.53
N GLY A 265 2.97 3.37 2.88
CA GLY A 265 2.84 2.36 3.94
C GLY A 265 4.18 1.68 4.22
N LYS A 266 4.12 0.48 4.77
CA LYS A 266 5.29 -0.38 5.00
C LYS A 266 6.51 0.34 5.61
N VAL A 267 7.43 0.88 4.79
CA VAL A 267 8.70 1.48 5.23
C VAL A 267 8.48 2.65 6.18
N ILE A 268 7.49 3.54 5.92
CA ILE A 268 7.23 4.68 6.81
C ILE A 268 6.85 4.27 8.23
N GLY A 269 6.29 3.08 8.40
CA GLY A 269 5.96 2.53 9.70
C GLY A 269 7.15 1.92 10.45
N GLY A 270 8.25 1.61 9.75
CA GLY A 270 9.44 1.03 10.37
C GLY A 270 9.18 -0.30 11.10
N GLY A 271 8.15 -1.03 10.71
CA GLY A 271 7.67 -2.25 11.35
C GLY A 271 6.39 -2.06 12.19
N PHE A 272 5.90 -0.82 12.34
CA PHE A 272 4.63 -0.50 12.99
C PHE A 272 3.51 -0.29 11.96
N PRO A 273 2.23 -0.42 12.36
CA PRO A 273 1.09 -0.25 11.46
C PRO A 273 0.84 1.23 11.15
N VAL A 274 1.49 1.74 10.11
CA VAL A 274 1.36 3.11 9.63
C VAL A 274 1.20 3.10 8.12
N GLY A 275 0.29 3.93 7.62
CA GLY A 275 0.16 4.33 6.23
C GLY A 275 -0.01 5.84 6.14
N ALA A 276 0.01 6.38 4.93
CA ALA A 276 -0.27 7.78 4.67
C ALA A 276 -0.76 7.97 3.23
N TYR A 277 -1.50 9.04 2.99
CA TYR A 277 -1.80 9.53 1.65
C TYR A 277 -1.65 11.05 1.64
N GLY A 278 -1.25 11.57 0.51
CA GLY A 278 -1.05 13.00 0.37
C GLY A 278 -1.05 13.45 -1.09
N ALA A 279 -1.19 14.75 -1.27
CA ALA A 279 -1.30 15.42 -2.55
C ALA A 279 -0.98 16.91 -2.40
N ARG A 280 -1.09 17.67 -3.48
CA ARG A 280 -1.04 19.14 -3.45
C ARG A 280 -2.20 19.73 -2.65
N ASN A 281 -2.04 20.98 -2.22
CA ASN A 281 -2.99 21.70 -1.35
C ASN A 281 -4.43 21.61 -1.86
N GLU A 282 -4.66 21.97 -3.13
CA GLU A 282 -5.99 22.02 -3.73
C GLU A 282 -6.74 20.69 -3.71
N ILE A 283 -6.00 19.58 -3.82
CA ILE A 283 -6.58 18.24 -3.74
C ILE A 283 -6.86 17.87 -2.28
N MET A 284 -5.90 18.12 -1.37
CA MET A 284 -6.02 17.77 0.05
C MET A 284 -7.06 18.62 0.79
N GLU A 285 -7.44 19.78 0.29
CA GLU A 285 -8.52 20.61 0.83
C GLU A 285 -9.92 19.94 0.71
N CYS A 286 -10.06 18.91 -0.11
CA CYS A 286 -11.27 18.08 -0.11
C CYS A 286 -11.44 17.28 1.18
N VAL A 287 -10.38 17.05 1.96
CA VAL A 287 -10.40 16.20 3.16
C VAL A 287 -10.90 16.97 4.37
N ALA A 288 -11.79 16.37 5.16
CA ALA A 288 -12.27 16.93 6.43
C ALA A 288 -11.07 17.18 7.39
N PRO A 289 -11.04 18.29 8.16
CA PRO A 289 -12.12 19.25 8.39
C PRO A 289 -12.20 20.39 7.36
N LEU A 290 -11.31 20.46 6.36
CA LEU A 290 -11.32 21.55 5.37
C LEU A 290 -12.43 21.35 4.33
N GLY A 291 -12.61 20.12 3.85
CA GLY A 291 -13.62 19.73 2.87
C GLY A 291 -14.58 18.66 3.39
N GLY A 292 -15.42 18.14 2.47
CA GLY A 292 -16.47 17.19 2.79
C GLY A 292 -16.06 15.71 2.78
N MET A 293 -14.82 15.38 2.35
CA MET A 293 -14.37 14.00 2.32
C MET A 293 -14.01 13.51 3.73
N TYR A 294 -14.86 12.64 4.29
CA TYR A 294 -14.66 12.10 5.64
C TYR A 294 -13.58 11.01 5.67
N GLN A 295 -12.65 11.16 6.60
CA GLN A 295 -11.69 10.15 7.04
C GLN A 295 -11.36 10.40 8.51
N ALA A 296 -11.35 9.35 9.32
CA ALA A 296 -10.97 9.40 10.72
C ALA A 296 -10.10 8.18 11.08
N GLY A 297 -9.33 8.31 12.14
CA GLY A 297 -8.46 7.26 12.67
C GLY A 297 -7.94 7.64 14.05
N THR A 298 -7.31 6.69 14.70
CA THR A 298 -6.74 6.82 16.05
C THR A 298 -5.21 6.79 16.06
N LEU A 299 -4.59 7.12 14.92
CA LEU A 299 -3.15 7.17 14.82
C LEU A 299 -2.58 8.37 15.57
#